data_bfd0849c0a21c47e7c8f98cdee663c45
#
_entry.id   bfd0849c0a21c47e7c8f98cdee663c45
#
_cell.length_a   1.000
_cell.length_b   1.000
_cell.length_c   1.000
_cell.angle_alpha   90.00
_cell.angle_beta   90.00
_cell.angle_gamma   90.00
#
_symmetry.space_group_name_H-M   'P 1'
#
loop_
_entity.id
_entity.type
_entity.pdbx_description
1 polymer ?
#
loop_
_entity_poly.entity_id
_entity_poly.type
_entity_poly.pdbx_seq_one_letter_code
_entity_poly.pdbx_strand_id
1 'polypeptide(L)'
;MKIKNIKNILIFLTAFILGSIATVIFLKNTGIFIGRKQISAGKSANAKQKPKMKMAKGGVMVGTAQRQLYGIKVGKAKLMNLTRKIKTIGEVTYSVPLEKTVTLKYGGYVKNLFINKPGMSVYTGEPLFTVYSPELVNSEKDFVLAYKNYIKLKKSGFNFGENEAKSFLNSSVFRLKQFGITDSQLNLLKTGRLILTDTTVYSPITGVFLKKSIFSGSYFNAGQPLYKLTGLNRVWMNIWVYEKDIPFVKIGETVRVGFNAYPGKIFYGRVSFIYPYLAGKKRVDEVRLVFNNPNGEIKPDMYGNAEIMIKSEKVIAVPTSAVLITGAKPLVFVYKGKGYFMPKYVVIGTRYGNYYQVISGLKDGERIVVSGTFLMSSDSNLSQTTSSMAGMPGM
;
A
#
# COMPACT_ATOMS: atom_id res chain seq x y z
N MET A 1 15.94 45.37 -6.58
CA MET A 1 15.76 44.31 -7.58
C MET A 1 14.39 43.60 -7.45
N LYS A 2 13.28 44.31 -7.19
CA LYS A 2 11.94 43.74 -6.94
C LYS A 2 10.81 44.20 -7.86
N ILE A 3 11.06 45.08 -8.81
CA ILE A 3 10.00 45.69 -9.64
C ILE A 3 9.91 45.08 -11.05
N LYS A 4 10.95 44.43 -11.55
CA LYS A 4 10.95 43.81 -12.89
C LYS A 4 10.11 42.55 -13.03
N ASN A 5 9.90 41.80 -11.94
CA ASN A 5 9.16 40.52 -11.99
C ASN A 5 7.64 40.69 -12.00
N ILE A 6 7.10 41.81 -11.50
CA ILE A 6 5.65 42.03 -11.46
C ILE A 6 5.10 42.38 -12.87
N LYS A 7 5.86 43.08 -13.71
CA LYS A 7 5.45 43.36 -15.09
C LYS A 7 5.35 42.07 -15.95
N ASN A 8 6.26 41.14 -15.77
CA ASN A 8 6.23 39.88 -16.52
C ASN A 8 5.06 38.95 -16.12
N ILE A 9 4.68 38.97 -14.86
CA ILE A 9 3.50 38.18 -14.37
C ILE A 9 2.20 38.80 -14.92
N LEU A 10 2.11 40.13 -15.01
CA LEU A 10 0.93 40.79 -15.55
C LEU A 10 0.77 40.55 -17.07
N ILE A 11 1.87 40.47 -17.83
CA ILE A 11 1.85 40.17 -19.27
C ILE A 11 1.43 38.73 -19.52
N PHE A 12 1.86 37.77 -18.69
CA PHE A 12 1.41 36.35 -18.80
C PHE A 12 -0.08 36.17 -18.46
N LEU A 13 -0.60 36.90 -17.48
CA LEU A 13 -2.01 36.85 -17.10
C LEU A 13 -2.93 37.42 -18.20
N THR A 14 -2.55 38.49 -18.84
CA THR A 14 -3.31 39.12 -19.96
C THR A 14 -3.27 38.25 -21.22
N ALA A 15 -2.15 37.59 -21.53
CA ALA A 15 -2.05 36.64 -22.64
C ALA A 15 -2.94 35.41 -22.47
N PHE A 16 -3.07 34.91 -21.23
CA PHE A 16 -3.92 33.77 -20.93
C PHE A 16 -5.43 34.07 -21.03
N ILE A 17 -5.84 35.28 -20.64
CA ILE A 17 -7.25 35.74 -20.76
C ILE A 17 -7.64 35.99 -22.23
N LEU A 18 -6.74 36.58 -23.04
CA LEU A 18 -6.98 36.78 -24.48
C LEU A 18 -7.02 35.44 -25.25
N GLY A 19 -6.21 34.46 -24.89
CA GLY A 19 -6.23 33.12 -25.47
C GLY A 19 -7.55 32.36 -25.22
N SER A 20 -8.12 32.50 -24.02
CA SER A 20 -9.40 31.83 -23.66
C SER A 20 -10.61 32.48 -24.37
N ILE A 21 -10.58 33.79 -24.64
CA ILE A 21 -11.65 34.48 -25.39
C ILE A 21 -11.60 34.11 -26.89
N ALA A 22 -10.41 33.99 -27.47
CA ALA A 22 -10.25 33.55 -28.87
C ALA A 22 -10.77 32.12 -29.10
N THR A 23 -10.60 31.17 -28.15
CA THR A 23 -11.11 29.80 -28.24
C THR A 23 -12.63 29.75 -28.16
N VAL A 24 -13.26 30.59 -27.34
CA VAL A 24 -14.73 30.68 -27.23
C VAL A 24 -15.36 31.28 -28.49
N ILE A 25 -14.72 32.24 -29.13
CA ILE A 25 -15.19 32.87 -30.39
C ILE A 25 -15.01 31.91 -31.56
N PHE A 26 -13.92 31.11 -31.60
CA PHE A 26 -13.69 30.10 -32.65
C PHE A 26 -14.70 28.97 -32.60
N LEU A 27 -15.10 28.50 -31.41
CA LEU A 27 -16.12 27.46 -31.22
C LEU A 27 -17.54 27.95 -31.58
N LYS A 28 -17.79 29.27 -31.54
CA LYS A 28 -19.09 29.85 -31.92
C LYS A 28 -19.26 29.96 -33.44
N ASN A 29 -18.16 30.04 -34.18
CA ASN A 29 -18.19 30.25 -35.65
C ASN A 29 -18.07 28.93 -36.45
N THR A 30 -17.78 27.80 -35.84
CA THR A 30 -17.61 26.51 -36.53
C THR A 30 -18.89 25.65 -36.61
N GLY A 31 -20.04 26.15 -36.20
CA GLY A 31 -21.34 25.55 -36.51
C GLY A 31 -21.55 24.09 -36.05
N ILE A 32 -20.82 23.64 -35.02
CA ILE A 32 -21.05 22.29 -34.47
C ILE A 32 -22.26 22.31 -33.54
N PHE A 33 -23.41 21.98 -34.07
CA PHE A 33 -24.65 21.74 -33.33
C PHE A 33 -24.51 20.48 -32.49
N ILE A 34 -24.23 20.64 -31.20
CA ILE A 34 -24.42 19.58 -30.20
C ILE A 34 -25.90 19.58 -29.85
N GLY A 35 -26.68 18.70 -30.46
CA GLY A 35 -28.10 18.52 -30.22
C GLY A 35 -28.41 18.22 -28.75
N ARG A 36 -28.95 19.19 -28.06
CA ARG A 36 -29.50 19.04 -26.71
C ARG A 36 -30.81 18.28 -26.81
N LYS A 37 -30.79 16.98 -26.63
CA LYS A 37 -31.98 16.15 -26.49
C LYS A 37 -32.63 16.43 -25.14
N GLN A 38 -33.75 17.11 -25.15
CA GLN A 38 -34.59 17.28 -23.96
C GLN A 38 -35.05 15.91 -23.47
N ILE A 39 -34.71 15.61 -22.22
CA ILE A 39 -35.24 14.42 -21.54
C ILE A 39 -36.52 14.82 -20.88
N SER A 40 -37.66 14.46 -21.50
CA SER A 40 -38.94 14.48 -20.87
C SER A 40 -39.02 13.40 -19.80
N ALA A 41 -39.47 13.76 -18.61
CA ALA A 41 -39.72 12.84 -17.52
C ALA A 41 -40.88 11.92 -17.87
N GLY A 42 -40.59 10.70 -18.26
CA GLY A 42 -41.54 9.61 -18.40
C GLY A 42 -41.22 8.53 -17.38
N LYS A 43 -42.10 8.39 -16.37
CA LYS A 43 -42.13 7.24 -15.47
C LYS A 43 -42.34 5.97 -16.31
N SER A 44 -41.44 5.04 -16.30
CA SER A 44 -41.73 3.64 -16.59
C SER A 44 -40.69 2.75 -15.93
N ALA A 45 -41.19 1.94 -15.02
CA ALA A 45 -40.45 0.84 -14.43
C ALA A 45 -40.01 -0.14 -15.53
N ASN A 46 -38.74 -0.19 -15.85
CA ASN A 46 -38.21 -1.22 -16.73
C ASN A 46 -37.35 -2.17 -15.89
N ALA A 47 -37.97 -3.32 -15.61
CA ALA A 47 -37.28 -4.51 -15.17
C ALA A 47 -36.06 -4.72 -16.05
N LYS A 48 -34.87 -4.89 -15.41
CA LYS A 48 -33.62 -5.31 -16.07
C LYS A 48 -33.87 -6.58 -16.86
N GLN A 49 -34.14 -6.47 -18.13
CA GLN A 49 -34.10 -7.62 -19.04
C GLN A 49 -32.66 -8.14 -19.06
N LYS A 50 -32.43 -9.29 -18.40
CA LYS A 50 -31.21 -10.09 -18.61
C LYS A 50 -31.08 -10.30 -20.12
N PRO A 51 -29.90 -10.07 -20.74
CA PRO A 51 -29.72 -10.30 -22.17
C PRO A 51 -30.09 -11.75 -22.47
N LYS A 52 -31.14 -11.97 -23.27
CA LYS A 52 -31.47 -13.30 -23.80
C LYS A 52 -30.33 -13.71 -24.72
N MET A 53 -29.45 -14.56 -24.23
CA MET A 53 -28.39 -15.15 -25.04
C MET A 53 -29.04 -16.02 -26.12
N LYS A 54 -28.78 -15.69 -27.40
CA LYS A 54 -29.14 -16.52 -28.52
C LYS A 54 -28.33 -17.82 -28.45
N MET A 55 -29.00 -18.97 -28.41
CA MET A 55 -28.33 -20.26 -28.52
C MET A 55 -27.67 -20.37 -29.90
N ALA A 56 -26.46 -20.87 -29.96
CA ALA A 56 -25.83 -21.19 -31.23
C ALA A 56 -26.66 -22.28 -31.96
N LYS A 57 -26.98 -22.06 -33.22
CA LYS A 57 -27.66 -23.06 -34.05
C LYS A 57 -26.68 -24.19 -34.35
N GLY A 58 -27.09 -25.46 -34.13
CA GLY A 58 -26.33 -26.65 -34.49
C GLY A 58 -25.87 -27.45 -33.26
N GLY A 59 -26.64 -28.42 -32.84
CA GLY A 59 -26.20 -29.45 -31.89
C GLY A 59 -25.47 -30.58 -32.62
N VAL A 60 -24.53 -31.23 -31.95
CA VAL A 60 -23.73 -32.35 -32.49
C VAL A 60 -24.13 -33.63 -31.78
N MET A 61 -24.40 -34.65 -32.57
CA MET A 61 -24.63 -36.01 -32.06
C MET A 61 -23.33 -36.79 -32.16
N VAL A 62 -22.78 -37.24 -31.02
CA VAL A 62 -21.54 -38.01 -30.96
C VAL A 62 -21.83 -39.37 -30.34
N GLY A 63 -21.61 -40.42 -31.14
CA GLY A 63 -21.78 -41.81 -30.71
C GLY A 63 -20.81 -42.24 -29.61
N THR A 64 -21.10 -43.37 -28.93
CA THR A 64 -20.24 -43.86 -27.83
C THR A 64 -18.79 -44.11 -28.28
N ALA A 65 -18.61 -44.76 -29.45
CA ALA A 65 -17.29 -45.05 -29.98
C ALA A 65 -16.49 -43.73 -30.32
N GLN A 66 -17.15 -42.76 -30.95
CA GLN A 66 -16.54 -41.46 -31.24
C GLN A 66 -16.20 -40.68 -29.97
N ARG A 67 -17.02 -40.76 -28.91
CA ARG A 67 -16.72 -40.13 -27.62
C ARG A 67 -15.44 -40.68 -26.98
N GLN A 68 -15.23 -41.97 -27.08
CA GLN A 68 -13.99 -42.61 -26.63
C GLN A 68 -12.79 -42.20 -27.48
N LEU A 69 -12.93 -42.23 -28.77
CA LEU A 69 -11.86 -41.81 -29.73
C LEU A 69 -11.42 -40.35 -29.52
N TYR A 70 -12.37 -39.44 -29.32
CA TYR A 70 -12.11 -38.02 -29.11
C TYR A 70 -11.80 -37.66 -27.68
N GLY A 71 -11.76 -38.61 -26.74
CA GLY A 71 -11.50 -38.38 -25.33
C GLY A 71 -12.50 -37.41 -24.65
N ILE A 72 -13.76 -37.42 -25.11
CA ILE A 72 -14.81 -36.52 -24.62
C ILE A 72 -15.21 -36.91 -23.23
N LYS A 73 -14.89 -36.03 -22.25
CA LYS A 73 -15.32 -36.18 -20.88
C LYS A 73 -16.39 -35.14 -20.55
N VAL A 74 -17.44 -35.60 -19.85
CA VAL A 74 -18.52 -34.74 -19.35
C VAL A 74 -18.32 -34.45 -17.88
N GLY A 75 -18.34 -33.19 -17.51
CA GLY A 75 -18.34 -32.72 -16.12
C GLY A 75 -19.56 -31.86 -15.84
N LYS A 76 -19.55 -31.16 -14.73
CA LYS A 76 -20.60 -30.23 -14.33
C LYS A 76 -20.02 -28.84 -14.10
N ALA A 77 -20.72 -27.80 -14.52
CA ALA A 77 -20.49 -26.46 -14.03
C ALA A 77 -20.81 -26.45 -12.53
N LYS A 78 -19.94 -25.92 -11.69
CA LYS A 78 -20.10 -25.97 -10.23
C LYS A 78 -20.05 -24.57 -9.63
N LEU A 79 -20.94 -24.32 -8.71
CA LEU A 79 -20.87 -23.14 -7.86
C LEU A 79 -19.81 -23.36 -6.78
N MET A 80 -18.68 -22.65 -6.86
CA MET A 80 -17.56 -22.82 -5.95
C MET A 80 -16.78 -21.53 -5.71
N ASN A 81 -16.06 -21.48 -4.61
CA ASN A 81 -15.09 -20.40 -4.37
C ASN A 81 -13.82 -20.72 -5.15
N LEU A 82 -13.38 -19.76 -5.95
CA LEU A 82 -12.11 -19.86 -6.67
C LEU A 82 -11.04 -19.09 -5.94
N THR A 83 -9.80 -19.55 -6.03
CA THR A 83 -8.65 -18.86 -5.45
C THR A 83 -7.66 -18.50 -6.56
N ARG A 84 -7.30 -17.23 -6.63
CA ARG A 84 -6.21 -16.73 -7.48
C ARG A 84 -5.02 -16.44 -6.59
N LYS A 85 -3.85 -16.87 -7.04
CA LYS A 85 -2.58 -16.59 -6.39
C LYS A 85 -1.84 -15.55 -7.20
N ILE A 86 -1.55 -14.41 -6.59
CA ILE A 86 -0.66 -13.40 -7.15
C ILE A 86 0.69 -13.61 -6.46
N LYS A 87 1.69 -13.97 -7.26
CA LYS A 87 3.07 -14.12 -6.80
C LYS A 87 3.86 -12.88 -7.21
N THR A 88 4.56 -12.32 -6.25
CA THR A 88 5.42 -11.15 -6.46
C THR A 88 6.61 -11.19 -5.50
N ILE A 89 7.54 -10.27 -5.71
CA ILE A 89 8.68 -10.07 -4.82
C ILE A 89 8.55 -8.70 -4.15
N GLY A 90 9.25 -8.53 -3.04
CA GLY A 90 9.32 -7.23 -2.36
C GLY A 90 10.53 -7.15 -1.45
N GLU A 91 10.73 -5.96 -0.94
CA GLU A 91 11.85 -5.57 -0.09
C GLU A 91 11.36 -5.06 1.24
N VAL A 92 12.00 -5.49 2.31
CA VAL A 92 11.70 -5.04 3.66
C VAL A 92 12.31 -3.67 3.89
N THR A 93 11.52 -2.78 4.49
CA THR A 93 11.96 -1.42 4.84
C THR A 93 11.64 -1.12 6.31
N TYR A 94 12.24 -0.06 6.82
CA TYR A 94 11.92 0.45 8.14
C TYR A 94 10.48 0.97 8.19
N SER A 95 9.86 0.84 9.37
CA SER A 95 8.56 1.47 9.63
C SER A 95 8.80 2.95 9.97
N VAL A 96 8.54 3.86 9.03
CA VAL A 96 8.76 5.31 9.18
C VAL A 96 8.17 5.89 10.49
N PRO A 97 6.95 5.51 10.94
CA PRO A 97 6.43 6.00 12.22
C PRO A 97 7.25 5.60 13.45
N LEU A 98 8.09 4.55 13.34
CA LEU A 98 8.97 4.10 14.41
C LEU A 98 10.36 4.76 14.36
N GLU A 99 10.64 5.55 13.34
CA GLU A 99 11.87 6.33 13.26
C GLU A 99 11.81 7.51 14.24
N LYS A 100 12.89 7.70 14.97
CA LYS A 100 13.10 8.82 15.89
C LYS A 100 14.41 9.49 15.58
N THR A 101 14.33 10.80 15.42
CA THR A 101 15.52 11.65 15.31
C THR A 101 15.80 12.26 16.67
N VAL A 102 16.99 12.06 17.18
CA VAL A 102 17.46 12.70 18.40
C VAL A 102 18.01 14.07 18.02
N THR A 103 17.39 15.11 18.57
CA THR A 103 17.80 16.52 18.44
C THR A 103 17.85 17.13 19.82
N LEU A 104 18.69 18.14 20.01
CA LEU A 104 18.75 18.92 21.24
C LEU A 104 18.25 20.33 20.99
N LYS A 105 17.61 20.95 21.97
CA LYS A 105 17.07 22.31 21.87
C LYS A 105 18.09 23.40 22.19
N TYR A 106 19.32 23.01 22.42
CA TYR A 106 20.48 23.87 22.66
C TYR A 106 21.67 23.46 21.81
N GLY A 107 22.62 24.36 21.62
CA GLY A 107 23.88 24.08 20.94
C GLY A 107 24.98 23.67 21.90
N GLY A 108 26.01 22.98 21.35
CA GLY A 108 27.12 22.53 22.18
C GLY A 108 28.15 21.70 21.45
N TYR A 109 29.05 21.09 22.21
CA TYR A 109 30.12 20.25 21.73
C TYR A 109 29.90 18.80 22.15
N VAL A 110 30.09 17.87 21.23
CA VAL A 110 30.02 16.44 21.49
C VAL A 110 31.31 16.00 22.21
N LYS A 111 31.17 15.33 23.35
CA LYS A 111 32.32 14.79 24.10
C LYS A 111 32.58 13.34 23.72
N ASN A 112 31.73 12.43 24.16
CA ASN A 112 31.88 11.00 23.94
C ASN A 112 30.68 10.43 23.18
N LEU A 113 30.94 9.41 22.35
CA LEU A 113 29.90 8.65 21.65
C LEU A 113 29.93 7.21 22.17
N PHE A 114 28.85 6.76 22.83
CA PHE A 114 28.71 5.36 23.28
C PHE A 114 28.20 4.47 22.16
N ILE A 115 27.20 4.96 21.42
CA ILE A 115 26.62 4.30 20.26
C ILE A 115 27.17 4.97 19.00
N ASN A 116 28.03 4.28 18.26
CA ASN A 116 28.76 4.90 17.15
C ASN A 116 28.77 4.10 15.83
N LYS A 117 28.27 2.84 15.81
CA LYS A 117 28.23 1.98 14.62
C LYS A 117 26.79 1.71 14.20
N PRO A 118 26.39 1.98 12.93
CA PRO A 118 25.08 1.60 12.42
C PRO A 118 24.76 0.11 12.68
N GLY A 119 23.53 -0.18 13.04
CA GLY A 119 23.08 -1.53 13.40
C GLY A 119 23.22 -1.90 14.87
N MET A 120 23.90 -1.09 15.71
CA MET A 120 23.90 -1.31 17.16
C MET A 120 22.50 -1.24 17.74
N SER A 121 22.15 -2.20 18.58
CA SER A 121 20.92 -2.17 19.37
C SER A 121 20.99 -1.09 20.42
N VAL A 122 19.87 -0.44 20.68
CA VAL A 122 19.70 0.57 21.74
C VAL A 122 18.42 0.30 22.52
N TYR A 123 18.47 0.53 23.82
CA TYR A 123 17.30 0.40 24.70
C TYR A 123 16.85 1.78 25.18
N THR A 124 15.56 1.92 25.44
CA THR A 124 15.02 3.15 26.02
C THR A 124 15.75 3.48 27.33
N GLY A 125 16.29 4.69 27.43
CA GLY A 125 17.09 5.12 28.60
C GLY A 125 18.56 4.73 28.55
N GLU A 126 19.05 4.07 27.49
CA GLU A 126 20.47 3.78 27.29
C GLU A 126 21.24 5.04 26.87
N PRO A 127 22.46 5.30 27.40
CA PRO A 127 23.26 6.44 27.02
C PRO A 127 23.73 6.34 25.55
N LEU A 128 23.47 7.40 24.78
CA LEU A 128 23.87 7.50 23.37
C LEU A 128 25.20 8.24 23.21
N PHE A 129 25.30 9.41 23.84
CA PHE A 129 26.47 10.28 23.79
C PHE A 129 26.44 11.30 24.94
N THR A 130 27.57 11.96 25.18
CA THR A 130 27.68 13.09 26.10
C THR A 130 27.99 14.38 25.36
N VAL A 131 27.46 15.48 25.86
CA VAL A 131 27.63 16.82 25.27
C VAL A 131 27.99 17.84 26.37
N TYR A 132 28.77 18.83 25.95
CA TYR A 132 29.01 20.06 26.70
C TYR A 132 28.27 21.21 26.03
N SER A 133 27.46 21.95 26.80
CA SER A 133 26.77 23.13 26.29
C SER A 133 26.97 24.30 27.25
N PRO A 134 27.63 25.40 26.83
CA PRO A 134 27.71 26.63 27.62
C PRO A 134 26.33 27.19 28.00
N GLU A 135 25.37 27.12 27.09
CA GLU A 135 24.00 27.60 27.30
C GLU A 135 23.29 26.80 28.39
N LEU A 136 23.43 25.48 28.38
CA LEU A 136 22.85 24.59 29.40
C LEU A 136 23.50 24.86 30.77
N VAL A 137 24.85 24.94 30.81
CA VAL A 137 25.58 25.25 32.06
C VAL A 137 25.14 26.57 32.67
N ASN A 138 24.93 27.63 31.86
CA ASN A 138 24.44 28.90 32.35
C ASN A 138 23.00 28.78 32.90
N SER A 139 22.12 28.07 32.19
CA SER A 139 20.75 27.84 32.66
C SER A 139 20.69 27.01 33.95
N GLU A 140 21.63 26.07 34.16
CA GLU A 140 21.79 25.32 35.40
C GLU A 140 22.25 26.23 36.55
N LYS A 141 23.20 27.13 36.31
CA LYS A 141 23.63 28.15 37.29
C LYS A 141 22.49 29.06 37.70
N ASP A 142 21.70 29.55 36.69
CA ASP A 142 20.53 30.38 36.94
C ASP A 142 19.52 29.66 37.83
N PHE A 143 19.26 28.38 37.58
CA PHE A 143 18.37 27.58 38.41
C PHE A 143 18.89 27.41 39.83
N VAL A 144 20.17 27.09 40.01
CA VAL A 144 20.77 26.94 41.35
C VAL A 144 20.68 28.25 42.15
N LEU A 145 20.92 29.40 41.50
CA LEU A 145 20.79 30.71 42.15
C LEU A 145 19.33 31.00 42.49
N ALA A 146 18.39 30.75 41.58
CA ALA A 146 16.95 30.89 41.81
C ALA A 146 16.46 30.03 42.98
N TYR A 147 16.91 28.77 43.05
CA TYR A 147 16.56 27.86 44.13
C TYR A 147 17.10 28.32 45.48
N LYS A 148 18.38 28.69 45.54
CA LYS A 148 19.00 29.23 46.78
C LYS A 148 18.27 30.48 47.27
N ASN A 149 17.93 31.41 46.36
CA ASN A 149 17.20 32.62 46.69
C ASN A 149 15.78 32.32 47.23
N TYR A 150 15.04 31.42 46.57
CA TYR A 150 13.73 30.99 47.03
C TYR A 150 13.78 30.38 48.44
N ILE A 151 14.73 29.48 48.70
CA ILE A 151 14.89 28.87 50.04
C ILE A 151 15.23 29.91 51.12
N LYS A 152 16.07 30.89 50.79
CA LYS A 152 16.44 31.97 51.69
C LYS A 152 15.22 32.85 52.05
N LEU A 153 14.44 33.30 51.07
CA LEU A 153 13.27 34.13 51.28
C LEU A 153 12.14 33.36 51.97
N LYS A 154 11.94 32.11 51.66
CA LYS A 154 10.99 31.24 52.36
C LYS A 154 11.31 31.10 53.86
N LYS A 155 12.60 31.01 54.22
CA LYS A 155 13.04 30.94 55.62
C LYS A 155 12.89 32.28 56.35
N SER A 156 12.91 33.41 55.67
CA SER A 156 12.78 34.73 56.28
C SER A 156 11.34 35.17 56.54
N GLY A 157 10.33 34.43 56.05
CA GLY A 157 8.91 34.74 56.22
C GLY A 157 8.42 35.96 55.41
N PHE A 158 9.21 36.46 54.46
CA PHE A 158 8.84 37.62 53.63
C PHE A 158 7.98 37.17 52.43
N ASN A 159 6.65 37.07 52.63
CA ASN A 159 5.70 36.47 51.70
C ASN A 159 5.72 37.05 50.29
N PHE A 160 5.85 38.38 50.11
CA PHE A 160 5.90 39.00 48.79
C PHE A 160 7.14 38.57 48.02
N GLY A 161 8.31 38.64 48.64
CA GLY A 161 9.56 38.21 48.03
C GLY A 161 9.63 36.70 47.75
N GLU A 162 8.95 35.86 48.57
CA GLU A 162 8.85 34.43 48.35
C GLU A 162 8.09 34.11 47.07
N ASN A 163 6.94 34.75 46.82
CA ASN A 163 6.14 34.51 45.63
C ASN A 163 6.90 34.86 44.32
N GLU A 164 7.62 36.01 44.31
CA GLU A 164 8.44 36.40 43.15
C GLU A 164 9.60 35.42 42.92
N ALA A 165 10.30 35.04 44.00
CA ALA A 165 11.39 34.07 43.91
C ALA A 165 10.90 32.70 43.44
N LYS A 166 9.69 32.30 43.84
CA LYS A 166 9.05 31.04 43.39
C LYS A 166 8.70 31.12 41.88
N SER A 167 8.19 32.27 41.43
CA SER A 167 7.90 32.46 40.02
C SER A 167 9.16 32.37 39.16
N PHE A 168 10.24 33.00 39.57
CA PHE A 168 11.54 32.94 38.91
C PHE A 168 12.14 31.54 38.91
N LEU A 169 12.03 30.81 40.04
CA LEU A 169 12.43 29.40 40.12
C LEU A 169 11.64 28.54 39.13
N ASN A 170 10.31 28.72 39.09
CA ASN A 170 9.46 27.95 38.18
C ASN A 170 9.84 28.22 36.69
N SER A 171 10.17 29.45 36.34
CA SER A 171 10.65 29.80 34.99
C SER A 171 11.98 29.13 34.69
N SER A 172 12.91 29.07 35.64
CA SER A 172 14.19 28.37 35.47
C SER A 172 13.99 26.85 35.31
N VAL A 173 13.11 26.25 36.12
CA VAL A 173 12.72 24.83 35.99
C VAL A 173 12.13 24.57 34.61
N PHE A 174 11.20 25.42 34.13
CA PHE A 174 10.58 25.28 32.82
C PHE A 174 11.62 25.30 31.70
N ARG A 175 12.58 26.24 31.75
CA ARG A 175 13.68 26.33 30.77
C ARG A 175 14.51 25.05 30.74
N LEU A 176 14.94 24.53 31.88
CA LEU A 176 15.72 23.31 31.96
C LEU A 176 14.94 22.08 31.47
N LYS A 177 13.63 21.99 31.77
CA LYS A 177 12.77 20.96 31.22
C LYS A 177 12.63 21.04 29.69
N GLN A 178 12.59 22.26 29.15
CA GLN A 178 12.61 22.43 27.67
C GLN A 178 13.93 21.94 27.07
N PHE A 179 15.04 22.01 27.76
CA PHE A 179 16.33 21.42 27.36
C PHE A 179 16.40 19.91 27.58
N GLY A 180 15.37 19.28 28.14
CA GLY A 180 15.31 17.82 28.32
C GLY A 180 15.92 17.35 29.63
N ILE A 181 16.19 18.24 30.57
CA ILE A 181 16.69 17.89 31.91
C ILE A 181 15.59 17.18 32.68
N THR A 182 15.88 15.99 33.20
CA THR A 182 14.96 15.15 33.95
C THR A 182 14.75 15.65 35.39
N ASP A 183 13.65 15.23 36.04
CA ASP A 183 13.39 15.59 37.45
C ASP A 183 14.49 15.05 38.38
N SER A 184 15.07 13.91 38.09
CA SER A 184 16.22 13.35 38.82
C SER A 184 17.43 14.29 38.76
N GLN A 185 17.74 14.81 37.57
CA GLN A 185 18.81 15.77 37.36
C GLN A 185 18.53 17.11 38.05
N LEU A 186 17.27 17.61 37.98
CA LEU A 186 16.88 18.82 38.71
C LEU A 186 17.07 18.67 40.23
N ASN A 187 16.78 17.51 40.80
CA ASN A 187 16.98 17.25 42.21
C ASN A 187 18.47 17.24 42.60
N LEU A 188 19.34 16.74 41.71
CA LEU A 188 20.80 16.84 41.94
C LEU A 188 21.28 18.31 41.91
N LEU A 189 20.74 19.15 41.01
CA LEU A 189 21.05 20.59 40.98
C LEU A 189 20.67 21.30 42.27
N LYS A 190 19.54 20.95 42.89
CA LYS A 190 19.13 21.51 44.19
C LYS A 190 20.15 21.27 45.29
N THR A 191 20.92 20.20 45.23
CA THR A 191 21.98 19.91 46.21
C THR A 191 23.25 20.76 46.01
N GLY A 192 23.27 21.62 44.98
CA GLY A 192 24.42 22.46 44.63
C GLY A 192 25.52 21.70 43.88
N ARG A 193 25.31 20.43 43.55
CA ARG A 193 26.18 19.70 42.64
C ARG A 193 25.84 20.12 41.22
N LEU A 194 26.73 20.93 40.64
CA LEU A 194 26.59 21.29 39.22
C LEU A 194 26.66 20.03 38.40
N ILE A 195 25.65 19.85 37.60
CA ILE A 195 25.65 18.80 36.58
C ILE A 195 26.39 19.36 35.38
N LEU A 196 27.61 19.48 35.49
CA LEU A 196 28.19 19.65 34.91
C LEU A 196 28.80 20.02 33.65
N THR A 197 29.79 19.63 33.35
CA THR A 197 30.57 19.75 32.11
C THR A 197 30.11 18.79 31.01
N ASP A 198 29.43 17.69 31.37
CA ASP A 198 29.06 16.66 30.42
C ASP A 198 27.64 16.11 30.67
N THR A 199 26.70 16.53 29.82
CA THR A 199 25.31 16.06 29.92
C THR A 199 25.14 14.82 29.04
N THR A 200 24.64 13.74 29.64
CA THR A 200 24.36 12.49 28.91
C THR A 200 23.00 12.56 28.23
N VAL A 201 22.99 12.25 26.95
CA VAL A 201 21.77 12.11 26.14
C VAL A 201 21.41 10.64 26.01
N TYR A 202 20.16 10.32 26.34
CA TYR A 202 19.64 8.96 26.39
C TYR A 202 18.74 8.63 25.21
N SER A 203 18.63 7.33 24.87
CA SER A 203 17.75 6.86 23.82
C SER A 203 16.26 7.02 24.21
N PRO A 204 15.44 7.65 23.38
CA PRO A 204 13.99 7.75 23.61
C PRO A 204 13.23 6.47 23.27
N ILE A 205 13.86 5.51 22.58
CA ILE A 205 13.22 4.27 22.10
C ILE A 205 14.14 3.06 22.25
N THR A 206 13.52 1.89 22.27
CA THR A 206 14.20 0.61 22.06
C THR A 206 14.19 0.28 20.56
N GLY A 207 15.34 -0.04 19.97
CA GLY A 207 15.48 -0.32 18.55
C GLY A 207 16.93 -0.41 18.11
N VAL A 208 17.22 0.12 16.94
CA VAL A 208 18.56 0.14 16.35
C VAL A 208 18.97 1.55 15.94
N PHE A 209 20.26 1.79 16.03
CA PHE A 209 20.89 3.00 15.56
C PHE A 209 21.12 2.93 14.04
N LEU A 210 20.59 3.90 13.29
CA LEU A 210 20.71 3.96 11.83
C LEU A 210 21.92 4.77 11.38
N LYS A 211 21.98 6.02 11.84
CA LYS A 211 23.05 6.94 11.45
C LYS A 211 23.20 8.09 12.44
N LYS A 212 24.38 8.69 12.42
CA LYS A 212 24.71 9.91 13.14
C LYS A 212 25.19 11.01 12.20
N SER A 213 25.02 12.25 12.61
CA SER A 213 25.52 13.44 11.92
C SER A 213 26.57 14.19 12.74
N ILE A 214 27.07 13.55 13.83
CA ILE A 214 28.00 14.15 14.78
C ILE A 214 29.21 13.23 15.01
N PHE A 215 30.31 13.87 15.40
CA PHE A 215 31.57 13.21 15.75
C PHE A 215 32.06 13.73 17.10
N SER A 216 32.90 12.96 17.79
CA SER A 216 33.53 13.42 19.02
C SER A 216 34.31 14.70 18.76
N GLY A 217 34.14 15.71 19.61
CA GLY A 217 34.72 17.04 19.46
C GLY A 217 33.98 18.01 18.52
N SER A 218 33.00 17.53 17.72
CA SER A 218 32.27 18.41 16.80
C SER A 218 31.29 19.31 17.55
N TYR A 219 31.10 20.54 17.03
CA TYR A 219 30.02 21.43 17.46
C TYR A 219 28.72 21.07 16.77
N PHE A 220 27.61 21.20 17.46
CA PHE A 220 26.24 21.05 16.91
C PHE A 220 25.37 22.23 17.28
N ASN A 221 24.41 22.57 16.41
CA ASN A 221 23.43 23.61 16.63
C ASN A 221 22.13 23.08 17.26
N ALA A 222 21.39 23.95 17.92
CA ALA A 222 20.04 23.64 18.40
C ALA A 222 19.14 23.18 17.24
N GLY A 223 18.37 22.10 17.43
CA GLY A 223 17.48 21.53 16.41
C GLY A 223 18.18 20.67 15.35
N GLN A 224 19.49 20.60 15.34
CA GLN A 224 20.22 19.76 14.39
C GLN A 224 19.91 18.28 14.63
N PRO A 225 19.64 17.49 13.57
CA PRO A 225 19.56 16.03 13.66
C PRO A 225 20.91 15.44 14.07
N LEU A 226 20.98 14.81 15.25
CA LEU A 226 22.23 14.25 15.77
C LEU A 226 22.29 12.74 15.52
N TYR A 227 21.24 12.01 15.95
CA TYR A 227 21.10 10.58 15.75
C TYR A 227 19.76 10.25 15.10
N LYS A 228 19.75 9.20 14.27
CA LYS A 228 18.54 8.58 13.74
C LYS A 228 18.44 7.16 14.25
N LEU A 229 17.35 6.87 14.96
CA LEU A 229 17.05 5.58 15.57
C LEU A 229 15.76 5.03 14.97
N THR A 230 15.55 3.72 14.97
CA THR A 230 14.28 3.11 14.57
C THR A 230 13.96 1.87 15.39
N GLY A 231 12.68 1.66 15.67
CA GLY A 231 12.21 0.40 16.24
C GLY A 231 12.13 -0.69 15.18
N LEU A 232 12.48 -1.93 15.53
CA LEU A 232 12.35 -3.10 14.65
C LEU A 232 11.23 -4.07 15.04
N ASN A 233 10.45 -3.77 16.07
CA ASN A 233 9.31 -4.59 16.50
C ASN A 233 8.17 -4.64 15.46
N ARG A 234 8.18 -3.72 14.51
CA ARG A 234 7.32 -3.68 13.33
C ARG A 234 8.13 -3.21 12.14
N VAL A 235 8.03 -3.95 11.04
CA VAL A 235 8.70 -3.61 9.78
C VAL A 235 7.69 -3.55 8.65
N TRP A 236 8.02 -2.81 7.61
CA TRP A 236 7.28 -2.75 6.38
C TRP A 236 7.95 -3.61 5.32
N MET A 237 7.19 -4.04 4.34
CA MET A 237 7.70 -4.64 3.12
C MET A 237 6.92 -4.06 1.96
N ASN A 238 7.62 -3.50 1.00
CA ASN A 238 7.04 -3.00 -0.23
C ASN A 238 7.12 -4.11 -1.27
N ILE A 239 5.96 -4.53 -1.78
CA ILE A 239 5.85 -5.54 -2.84
C ILE A 239 5.39 -4.87 -4.13
N TRP A 240 5.80 -5.40 -5.28
CA TRP A 240 5.47 -4.84 -6.60
C TRP A 240 4.43 -5.70 -7.29
N VAL A 241 3.21 -5.20 -7.38
CA VAL A 241 2.07 -5.90 -7.99
C VAL A 241 1.81 -5.35 -9.37
N TYR A 242 1.61 -6.21 -10.38
CA TYR A 242 1.28 -5.76 -11.73
C TYR A 242 -0.07 -5.04 -11.76
N GLU A 243 -0.17 -3.98 -12.58
CA GLU A 243 -1.38 -3.15 -12.79
C GLU A 243 -2.66 -4.00 -12.97
N LYS A 244 -2.59 -5.06 -13.81
CA LYS A 244 -3.71 -5.98 -14.04
C LYS A 244 -4.20 -6.75 -12.81
N ASP A 245 -3.38 -6.84 -11.76
CA ASP A 245 -3.65 -7.61 -10.54
C ASP A 245 -4.08 -6.72 -9.37
N ILE A 246 -3.78 -5.41 -9.42
CA ILE A 246 -4.14 -4.44 -8.39
C ILE A 246 -5.63 -4.38 -8.05
N PRO A 247 -6.57 -4.42 -9.03
CA PRO A 247 -8.00 -4.39 -8.70
C PRO A 247 -8.47 -5.51 -7.77
N PHE A 248 -7.67 -6.55 -7.62
CA PHE A 248 -7.97 -7.70 -6.76
C PHE A 248 -7.31 -7.63 -5.38
N VAL A 249 -6.38 -6.71 -5.16
CA VAL A 249 -5.68 -6.52 -3.88
C VAL A 249 -6.46 -5.55 -3.01
N LYS A 250 -6.74 -5.94 -1.77
CA LYS A 250 -7.49 -5.09 -0.82
C LYS A 250 -6.66 -4.83 0.43
N ILE A 251 -6.84 -3.64 1.00
CA ILE A 251 -6.26 -3.29 2.31
C ILE A 251 -6.82 -4.26 3.35
N GLY A 252 -5.96 -4.72 4.24
CA GLY A 252 -6.31 -5.68 5.29
C GLY A 252 -6.09 -7.16 4.91
N GLU A 253 -5.85 -7.48 3.64
CA GLU A 253 -5.58 -8.84 3.20
C GLU A 253 -4.29 -9.39 3.81
N THR A 254 -4.31 -10.68 4.16
CA THR A 254 -3.13 -11.40 4.66
C THR A 254 -2.32 -11.93 3.48
N VAL A 255 -1.03 -11.64 3.49
CA VAL A 255 -0.06 -12.04 2.47
C VAL A 255 0.95 -12.99 3.10
N ARG A 256 1.21 -14.11 2.42
CA ARG A 256 2.25 -15.08 2.81
C ARG A 256 3.57 -14.65 2.19
N VAL A 257 4.62 -14.60 2.99
CA VAL A 257 5.96 -14.20 2.52
C VAL A 257 6.98 -15.22 2.98
N GLY A 258 7.77 -15.69 2.04
CA GLY A 258 8.97 -16.50 2.31
C GLY A 258 10.22 -15.66 2.06
N PHE A 259 11.09 -15.56 3.05
CA PHE A 259 12.40 -14.91 2.92
C PHE A 259 13.48 -15.95 2.63
N ASN A 260 14.41 -15.61 1.73
CA ASN A 260 15.52 -16.49 1.38
C ASN A 260 16.44 -16.79 2.59
N ALA A 261 16.49 -15.83 3.55
CA ALA A 261 17.26 -16.02 4.79
C ALA A 261 16.67 -17.09 5.72
N TYR A 262 15.40 -17.49 5.53
CA TYR A 262 14.70 -18.48 6.37
C TYR A 262 13.99 -19.50 5.49
N PRO A 263 14.73 -20.45 4.88
CA PRO A 263 14.14 -21.46 4.00
C PRO A 263 13.07 -22.29 4.73
N GLY A 264 11.91 -22.45 4.10
CA GLY A 264 10.80 -23.22 4.65
C GLY A 264 9.94 -22.50 5.69
N LYS A 265 10.38 -21.34 6.23
CA LYS A 265 9.57 -20.53 7.16
C LYS A 265 8.71 -19.52 6.40
N ILE A 266 7.41 -19.50 6.72
CA ILE A 266 6.45 -18.56 6.15
C ILE A 266 6.11 -17.48 7.18
N PHE A 267 6.21 -16.25 6.76
CA PHE A 267 5.79 -15.09 7.52
C PHE A 267 4.47 -14.55 6.94
N TYR A 268 3.65 -14.01 7.81
CA TYR A 268 2.35 -13.43 7.43
C TYR A 268 2.38 -11.93 7.63
N GLY A 269 2.30 -11.19 6.54
CA GLY A 269 2.11 -9.75 6.53
C GLY A 269 0.67 -9.38 6.20
N ARG A 270 0.30 -8.15 6.45
CA ARG A 270 -1.02 -7.60 6.11
C ARG A 270 -0.87 -6.38 5.20
N VAL A 271 -1.66 -6.34 4.13
CA VAL A 271 -1.73 -5.16 3.26
C VAL A 271 -2.20 -3.95 4.08
N SER A 272 -1.36 -2.94 4.21
CA SER A 272 -1.66 -1.73 4.97
C SER A 272 -1.91 -0.52 4.08
N PHE A 273 -1.32 -0.50 2.89
CA PHE A 273 -1.44 0.62 1.97
C PHE A 273 -1.18 0.17 0.52
N ILE A 274 -1.90 0.76 -0.42
CA ILE A 274 -1.68 0.61 -1.86
C ILE A 274 -1.36 2.01 -2.37
N TYR A 275 -0.18 2.19 -2.96
CA TYR A 275 0.24 3.50 -3.45
C TYR A 275 -0.59 3.89 -4.68
N PRO A 276 -1.12 5.14 -4.75
CA PRO A 276 -2.00 5.56 -5.84
C PRO A 276 -1.24 6.01 -7.10
N TYR A 277 -0.06 5.45 -7.35
CA TYR A 277 0.78 5.76 -8.50
C TYR A 277 1.61 4.55 -8.92
N LEU A 278 1.84 4.43 -10.21
CA LEU A 278 2.70 3.38 -10.77
C LEU A 278 4.18 3.68 -10.51
N ALA A 279 4.91 2.70 -10.00
CA ALA A 279 6.34 2.82 -9.78
C ALA A 279 7.10 2.75 -11.11
N GLY A 280 7.38 3.92 -11.70
CA GLY A 280 8.24 4.09 -12.86
C GLY A 280 7.75 3.39 -14.14
N LYS A 281 8.68 3.06 -15.04
CA LYS A 281 8.40 2.47 -16.36
C LYS A 281 7.92 0.99 -16.34
N LYS A 282 7.87 0.35 -15.17
CA LYS A 282 7.63 -1.11 -15.05
C LYS A 282 6.15 -1.50 -15.00
N ARG A 283 5.20 -0.55 -14.99
CA ARG A 283 3.75 -0.79 -14.86
C ARG A 283 3.40 -1.71 -13.68
N VAL A 284 4.01 -1.43 -12.55
CA VAL A 284 3.74 -2.11 -11.28
C VAL A 284 3.33 -1.08 -10.24
N ASP A 285 2.38 -1.44 -9.42
CA ASP A 285 2.00 -0.66 -8.24
C ASP A 285 2.76 -1.17 -7.03
N GLU A 286 3.16 -0.25 -6.20
CA GLU A 286 3.76 -0.57 -4.92
C GLU A 286 2.66 -0.81 -3.88
N VAL A 287 2.75 -1.93 -3.17
CA VAL A 287 1.82 -2.30 -2.09
C VAL A 287 2.62 -2.52 -0.82
N ARG A 288 2.24 -1.82 0.25
CA ARG A 288 2.90 -1.93 1.55
C ARG A 288 2.27 -3.01 2.39
N LEU A 289 3.09 -3.92 2.85
CA LEU A 289 2.77 -4.89 3.88
C LEU A 289 3.33 -4.44 5.23
N VAL A 290 2.63 -4.77 6.30
CA VAL A 290 3.11 -4.60 7.68
C VAL A 290 3.30 -5.97 8.31
N PHE A 291 4.44 -6.14 8.99
CA PHE A 291 4.76 -7.32 9.78
C PHE A 291 4.98 -6.93 11.24
N ASN A 292 4.45 -7.73 12.15
CA ASN A 292 4.91 -7.75 13.52
C ASN A 292 6.22 -8.54 13.59
N ASN A 293 7.23 -7.99 14.23
CA ASN A 293 8.58 -8.54 14.26
C ASN A 293 9.16 -8.50 15.69
N PRO A 294 8.53 -9.17 16.66
CA PRO A 294 8.92 -9.09 18.06
C PRO A 294 10.34 -9.62 18.31
N ASN A 295 10.76 -10.61 17.54
CA ASN A 295 12.07 -11.25 17.70
C ASN A 295 13.17 -10.61 16.81
N GLY A 296 12.86 -9.56 16.03
CA GLY A 296 13.83 -8.93 15.13
C GLY A 296 14.33 -9.83 13.98
N GLU A 297 13.62 -10.92 13.67
CA GLU A 297 14.03 -11.87 12.62
C GLU A 297 13.97 -11.23 11.23
N ILE A 298 12.91 -10.46 10.95
CA ILE A 298 12.77 -9.76 9.68
C ILE A 298 13.59 -8.48 9.76
N LYS A 299 14.64 -8.40 8.95
CA LYS A 299 15.54 -7.25 8.92
C LYS A 299 15.26 -6.40 7.68
N PRO A 300 15.38 -5.07 7.76
CA PRO A 300 15.36 -4.21 6.58
C PRO A 300 16.36 -4.68 5.53
N ASP A 301 16.09 -4.34 4.28
CA ASP A 301 16.85 -4.74 3.07
C ASP A 301 16.78 -6.25 2.75
N MET A 302 15.98 -7.05 3.50
CA MET A 302 15.67 -8.43 3.10
C MET A 302 14.70 -8.45 1.93
N TYR A 303 14.95 -9.34 0.97
CA TYR A 303 14.04 -9.65 -0.12
C TYR A 303 13.24 -10.92 0.19
N GLY A 304 11.95 -10.88 -0.18
CA GLY A 304 11.06 -12.01 0.03
C GLY A 304 10.09 -12.22 -1.13
N ASN A 305 9.67 -13.48 -1.30
CA ASN A 305 8.64 -13.88 -2.24
C ASN A 305 7.26 -13.80 -1.55
N ALA A 306 6.42 -12.91 -2.04
CA ALA A 306 5.07 -12.68 -1.51
C ALA A 306 4.02 -13.41 -2.35
N GLU A 307 3.07 -14.07 -1.69
CA GLU A 307 1.93 -14.74 -2.29
C GLU A 307 0.64 -14.17 -1.68
N ILE A 308 -0.12 -13.43 -2.51
CA ILE A 308 -1.44 -12.91 -2.14
C ILE A 308 -2.47 -13.92 -2.63
N MET A 309 -3.33 -14.40 -1.73
CA MET A 309 -4.39 -15.35 -2.04
C MET A 309 -5.75 -14.66 -2.10
N ILE A 310 -6.21 -14.39 -3.31
CA ILE A 310 -7.50 -13.76 -3.55
C ILE A 310 -8.57 -14.83 -3.70
N LYS A 311 -9.56 -14.80 -2.84
CA LYS A 311 -10.73 -15.67 -2.92
C LYS A 311 -11.86 -14.94 -3.65
N SER A 312 -12.48 -15.64 -4.62
CA SER A 312 -13.74 -15.15 -5.19
C SER A 312 -14.89 -15.37 -4.21
N GLU A 313 -15.97 -14.66 -4.40
CA GLU A 313 -17.28 -15.13 -3.92
C GLU A 313 -17.66 -16.44 -4.63
N LYS A 314 -18.72 -17.09 -4.18
CA LYS A 314 -19.26 -18.27 -4.87
C LYS A 314 -19.67 -17.90 -6.30
N VAL A 315 -19.01 -18.51 -7.25
CA VAL A 315 -19.22 -18.26 -8.68
C VAL A 315 -19.39 -19.58 -9.42
N ILE A 316 -20.12 -19.57 -10.54
CA ILE A 316 -20.18 -20.73 -11.43
C ILE A 316 -18.81 -20.84 -12.08
N ALA A 317 -18.15 -21.97 -11.87
CA ALA A 317 -16.82 -22.28 -12.37
C ALA A 317 -16.83 -23.44 -13.35
N VAL A 318 -16.05 -23.30 -14.42
CA VAL A 318 -15.82 -24.34 -15.41
C VAL A 318 -14.33 -24.51 -15.65
N PRO A 319 -13.81 -25.72 -15.89
CA PRO A 319 -12.42 -25.91 -16.26
C PRO A 319 -12.08 -25.12 -17.54
N THR A 320 -10.85 -24.62 -17.60
CA THR A 320 -10.38 -23.86 -18.82
C THR A 320 -10.51 -24.69 -20.09
N SER A 321 -10.33 -26.00 -20.01
CA SER A 321 -10.48 -26.95 -21.13
C SER A 321 -11.92 -27.10 -21.63
N ALA A 322 -12.92 -26.71 -20.83
CA ALA A 322 -14.32 -26.74 -21.23
C ALA A 322 -14.74 -25.55 -22.11
N VAL A 323 -13.96 -24.47 -22.09
CA VAL A 323 -14.29 -23.24 -22.80
C VAL A 323 -13.50 -23.18 -24.09
N LEU A 324 -14.21 -23.07 -25.22
CA LEU A 324 -13.63 -22.85 -26.53
C LEU A 324 -13.71 -21.37 -26.87
N ILE A 325 -12.56 -20.75 -27.10
CA ILE A 325 -12.46 -19.34 -27.50
C ILE A 325 -12.19 -19.30 -29.03
N THR A 326 -13.25 -19.12 -29.80
CA THR A 326 -13.20 -19.03 -31.25
C THR A 326 -13.56 -17.61 -31.70
N GLY A 327 -12.55 -16.74 -31.78
CA GLY A 327 -12.64 -15.40 -32.37
C GLY A 327 -13.73 -14.46 -31.78
N ALA A 328 -15.00 -14.78 -31.94
CA ALA A 328 -16.08 -13.82 -31.61
C ALA A 328 -16.61 -13.92 -30.18
N LYS A 329 -16.93 -15.11 -29.67
CA LYS A 329 -17.50 -15.31 -28.33
C LYS A 329 -17.10 -16.65 -27.74
N PRO A 330 -16.74 -16.72 -26.43
CA PRO A 330 -16.50 -18.00 -25.79
C PRO A 330 -17.74 -18.88 -25.78
N LEU A 331 -17.56 -20.18 -26.04
CA LEU A 331 -18.64 -21.15 -26.02
C LEU A 331 -18.24 -22.40 -25.23
N VAL A 332 -19.26 -23.11 -24.75
CA VAL A 332 -19.15 -24.43 -24.10
C VAL A 332 -20.14 -25.39 -24.75
N PHE A 333 -19.83 -26.67 -24.76
CA PHE A 333 -20.78 -27.70 -25.21
C PHE A 333 -21.54 -28.24 -24.00
N VAL A 334 -22.87 -28.06 -23.99
CA VAL A 334 -23.77 -28.57 -22.95
C VAL A 334 -24.26 -29.95 -23.39
N TYR A 335 -24.13 -30.93 -22.49
CA TYR A 335 -24.61 -32.28 -22.70
C TYR A 335 -26.09 -32.41 -22.35
N LYS A 336 -26.94 -32.77 -23.34
CA LYS A 336 -28.39 -32.90 -23.22
C LYS A 336 -28.86 -34.37 -23.04
N GLY A 337 -27.96 -35.32 -23.02
CA GLY A 337 -28.29 -36.74 -22.93
C GLY A 337 -28.18 -37.47 -24.29
N LYS A 338 -28.19 -38.82 -24.28
CA LYS A 338 -28.19 -39.68 -25.46
C LYS A 338 -27.14 -39.33 -26.53
N GLY A 339 -25.97 -38.78 -26.12
CA GLY A 339 -24.91 -38.40 -27.05
C GLY A 339 -25.11 -37.03 -27.73
N TYR A 340 -26.12 -36.28 -27.34
CA TYR A 340 -26.40 -34.97 -27.93
C TYR A 340 -25.73 -33.86 -27.13
N PHE A 341 -24.96 -33.02 -27.84
CA PHE A 341 -24.20 -31.90 -27.32
C PHE A 341 -24.63 -30.61 -28.01
N MET A 342 -24.92 -29.60 -27.25
CA MET A 342 -25.39 -28.32 -27.75
C MET A 342 -24.38 -27.22 -27.48
N PRO A 343 -23.86 -26.52 -28.51
CA PRO A 343 -23.00 -25.36 -28.27
C PRO A 343 -23.81 -24.24 -27.63
N LYS A 344 -23.25 -23.61 -26.60
CA LYS A 344 -23.86 -22.52 -25.87
C LYS A 344 -22.83 -21.42 -25.59
N TYR A 345 -23.12 -20.21 -26.04
CA TYR A 345 -22.27 -19.07 -25.78
C TYR A 345 -22.32 -18.71 -24.28
N VAL A 346 -21.18 -18.37 -23.73
CA VAL A 346 -21.03 -17.97 -22.34
C VAL A 346 -20.29 -16.64 -22.24
N VAL A 347 -20.56 -15.91 -21.17
CA VAL A 347 -19.73 -14.78 -20.77
C VAL A 347 -18.83 -15.27 -19.66
N ILE A 348 -17.54 -15.30 -19.96
CA ILE A 348 -16.52 -15.68 -18.99
C ILE A 348 -15.97 -14.42 -18.31
N GLY A 349 -15.65 -14.55 -17.04
CA GLY A 349 -14.99 -13.53 -16.25
C GLY A 349 -13.51 -13.86 -16.02
N THR A 350 -13.04 -13.60 -14.81
CA THR A 350 -11.65 -13.81 -14.42
C THR A 350 -11.26 -15.29 -14.47
N ARG A 351 -10.04 -15.55 -14.93
CA ARG A 351 -9.43 -16.87 -14.86
C ARG A 351 -8.76 -17.07 -13.50
N TYR A 352 -9.09 -18.17 -12.83
CA TYR A 352 -8.54 -18.60 -11.55
C TYR A 352 -7.80 -19.94 -11.75
N GLY A 353 -6.51 -19.89 -12.03
CA GLY A 353 -5.73 -21.11 -12.30
C GLY A 353 -6.30 -21.90 -13.49
N ASN A 354 -6.81 -23.09 -13.23
CA ASN A 354 -7.38 -24.00 -14.24
C ASN A 354 -8.90 -23.84 -14.45
N TYR A 355 -9.51 -22.80 -13.88
CA TYR A 355 -10.94 -22.53 -14.00
C TYR A 355 -11.21 -21.13 -14.57
N TYR A 356 -12.30 -20.99 -15.33
CA TYR A 356 -12.93 -19.73 -15.64
C TYR A 356 -14.16 -19.51 -14.76
N GLN A 357 -14.31 -18.31 -14.27
CA GLN A 357 -15.59 -17.82 -13.78
C GLN A 357 -16.56 -17.66 -14.95
N VAL A 358 -17.80 -18.13 -14.80
CA VAL A 358 -18.87 -17.90 -15.77
C VAL A 358 -19.83 -16.86 -15.19
N ILE A 359 -19.87 -15.69 -15.84
CA ILE A 359 -20.75 -14.57 -15.43
C ILE A 359 -22.18 -14.84 -15.87
N SER A 360 -22.36 -15.37 -17.08
CA SER A 360 -23.69 -15.73 -17.59
C SER A 360 -23.57 -16.81 -18.67
N GLY A 361 -24.69 -17.51 -18.92
CA GLY A 361 -24.79 -18.55 -19.94
C GLY A 361 -24.87 -19.99 -19.40
N LEU A 362 -24.49 -20.24 -18.15
CA LEU A 362 -24.62 -21.57 -17.51
C LEU A 362 -25.38 -21.47 -16.18
N LYS A 363 -25.95 -22.60 -15.80
CA LYS A 363 -26.53 -22.83 -14.47
C LYS A 363 -25.64 -23.76 -13.65
N ASP A 364 -25.76 -23.66 -12.31
CA ASP A 364 -25.10 -24.64 -11.44
C ASP A 364 -25.61 -26.07 -11.73
N GLY A 365 -24.70 -27.05 -11.72
CA GLY A 365 -25.00 -28.44 -12.03
C GLY A 365 -25.19 -28.75 -13.52
N GLU A 366 -25.17 -27.75 -14.43
CA GLU A 366 -25.34 -27.99 -15.86
C GLU A 366 -24.20 -28.87 -16.40
N ARG A 367 -24.54 -29.95 -17.10
CA ARG A 367 -23.56 -30.92 -17.62
C ARG A 367 -22.89 -30.35 -18.86
N ILE A 368 -21.57 -30.26 -18.84
CA ILE A 368 -20.75 -29.66 -19.91
C ILE A 368 -19.61 -30.61 -20.32
N VAL A 369 -19.12 -30.45 -21.52
CA VAL A 369 -17.89 -31.12 -21.95
C VAL A 369 -16.69 -30.42 -21.30
N VAL A 370 -15.83 -31.21 -20.66
CA VAL A 370 -14.62 -30.72 -19.98
C VAL A 370 -13.32 -31.17 -20.65
N SER A 371 -13.40 -32.05 -21.63
CA SER A 371 -12.28 -32.50 -22.46
C SER A 371 -12.76 -32.86 -23.84
N GLY A 372 -11.93 -32.71 -24.89
CA GLY A 372 -12.27 -33.02 -26.28
C GLY A 372 -13.08 -31.91 -26.97
N THR A 373 -13.18 -30.72 -26.40
CA THR A 373 -13.98 -29.60 -26.94
C THR A 373 -13.57 -29.13 -28.31
N PHE A 374 -12.26 -29.16 -28.63
CA PHE A 374 -11.74 -28.73 -29.94
C PHE A 374 -12.20 -29.66 -31.08
N LEU A 375 -12.12 -30.99 -30.90
CA LEU A 375 -12.57 -31.97 -31.89
C LEU A 375 -14.08 -31.87 -32.13
N MET A 376 -14.85 -31.60 -31.09
CA MET A 376 -16.30 -31.36 -31.22
C MET A 376 -16.60 -30.08 -32.04
N SER A 377 -15.78 -29.04 -31.92
CA SER A 377 -15.92 -27.81 -32.69
C SER A 377 -15.70 -28.07 -34.18
N SER A 378 -14.70 -28.86 -34.52
CA SER A 378 -14.40 -29.24 -35.92
C SER A 378 -15.54 -30.02 -36.58
N ASP A 379 -16.12 -31.02 -35.86
CA ASP A 379 -17.29 -31.78 -36.33
C ASP A 379 -18.56 -30.90 -36.42
N SER A 380 -18.74 -29.96 -35.53
CA SER A 380 -19.87 -29.02 -35.58
C SER A 380 -19.81 -28.11 -36.80
N ASN A 381 -18.64 -27.65 -37.19
CA ASN A 381 -18.43 -26.81 -38.37
C ASN A 381 -18.63 -27.63 -39.67
N LEU A 382 -18.15 -28.86 -39.72
CA LEU A 382 -18.33 -29.76 -40.86
C LEU A 382 -19.80 -30.09 -41.07
N SER A 383 -20.57 -30.38 -40.02
CA SER A 383 -21.98 -30.68 -40.11
C SER A 383 -22.84 -29.47 -40.55
N GLN A 384 -22.41 -28.24 -40.26
CA GLN A 384 -23.10 -27.05 -40.77
C GLN A 384 -22.82 -26.78 -42.24
N THR A 385 -21.61 -27.03 -42.74
CA THR A 385 -21.25 -26.89 -44.17
C THR A 385 -21.96 -27.90 -45.02
N THR A 386 -22.08 -29.15 -44.58
CA THR A 386 -22.80 -30.20 -45.33
C THR A 386 -24.31 -29.94 -45.33
N SER A 387 -24.91 -29.39 -44.25
CA SER A 387 -26.33 -29.04 -44.23
C SER A 387 -26.66 -27.82 -45.11
N SER A 388 -25.74 -26.91 -45.30
CA SER A 388 -25.93 -25.76 -46.21
C SER A 388 -25.76 -26.15 -47.69
N MET A 389 -24.96 -27.16 -48.03
CA MET A 389 -24.83 -27.70 -49.39
C MET A 389 -26.03 -28.59 -49.81
N ALA A 390 -26.68 -29.27 -48.84
CA ALA A 390 -27.85 -30.10 -49.12
C ALA A 390 -29.16 -29.29 -49.34
N GLY A 391 -29.13 -27.98 -49.15
CA GLY A 391 -30.26 -27.06 -49.33
C GLY A 391 -30.21 -26.21 -50.60
N MET A 392 -29.29 -26.46 -51.56
CA MET A 392 -29.32 -25.82 -52.87
C MET A 392 -30.14 -26.72 -53.83
N PRO A 393 -31.33 -26.27 -54.29
CA PRO A 393 -32.04 -26.93 -55.39
C PRO A 393 -31.15 -26.77 -56.58
N GLY A 394 -30.94 -27.89 -57.29
CA GLY A 394 -30.11 -27.98 -58.54
C GLY A 394 -30.51 -26.93 -59.55
N MET A 395 -29.52 -26.24 -60.07
CA MET A 395 -29.56 -25.68 -61.44
C MET A 395 -29.09 -26.70 -62.40
#